data_a685fa4fb77f1bb3d177c267526a359b
#
_entry.id   a685fa4fb77f1bb3d177c267526a359b
#
_cell.length_a   1.000
_cell.length_b   1.000
_cell.length_c   1.000
_cell.angle_alpha   90.00
_cell.angle_beta   90.00
_cell.angle_gamma   90.00
#
_symmetry.space_group_name_H-M   'P 1'
#
loop_
_entity.id
_entity.type
_entity.pdbx_description
1 polymer ?
#
loop_
_entity_poly.entity_id
_entity_poly.type
_entity_poly.pdbx_seq_one_letter_code
_entity_poly.pdbx_strand_id
1 'polypeptide(L)'
;RNIGYYRETLIRGTRITRVIGKTRQFREHVLKLNGIKPSKKAEVVNGVIQMTKGPKPEEVECINTFRFKGSDIPETMGSLLKEYANFDLRVEEDLFHYAAEGFLKNVTPQMLGSYHKELLEKFGNDYKAISEYVWNNSFLTDKDRLEKFLNEEHTVAEYHNDPFYRFFDCVQILDFNNKIKEAEGENDRSELDKEFVHALYQMREDKQIPQYPDANSTMRLTYGTVGPVEPYDAVYCDWKSTAKGILEKYN
;
A
#
# COMPACT_ATOMS: atom_id res chain seq x y z
N ARG A 1 -10.69 -14.85 8.81
CA ARG A 1 -11.71 -13.96 8.18
C ARG A 1 -11.23 -12.53 7.92
N ASN A 2 -10.16 -12.04 8.53
CA ASN A 2 -9.78 -10.61 8.43
C ASN A 2 -8.33 -10.36 7.98
N ILE A 3 -7.65 -11.35 7.40
CA ILE A 3 -6.26 -11.20 6.92
C ILE A 3 -6.17 -10.07 5.89
N GLY A 4 -7.13 -10.00 4.98
CA GLY A 4 -7.22 -8.93 4.00
C GLY A 4 -7.34 -7.54 4.62
N TYR A 5 -8.17 -7.38 5.66
CA TYR A 5 -8.35 -6.11 6.35
C TYR A 5 -7.06 -5.62 7.01
N TYR A 6 -6.42 -6.46 7.82
CA TYR A 6 -5.19 -6.07 8.52
C TYR A 6 -4.03 -5.79 7.57
N ARG A 7 -3.95 -6.55 6.50
CA ARG A 7 -2.97 -6.35 5.44
C ARG A 7 -3.21 -5.05 4.67
N GLU A 8 -4.45 -4.77 4.26
CA GLU A 8 -4.83 -3.52 3.61
C GLU A 8 -4.56 -2.33 4.52
N THR A 9 -4.87 -2.43 5.81
CA THR A 9 -4.59 -1.40 6.79
C THR A 9 -3.09 -1.14 6.89
N LEU A 10 -2.25 -2.18 6.89
CA LEU A 10 -0.81 -2.06 6.93
C LEU A 10 -0.25 -1.41 5.64
N ILE A 11 -0.68 -1.88 4.48
CA ILE A 11 -0.15 -1.40 3.18
C ILE A 11 -0.65 0.01 2.85
N ARG A 12 -1.90 0.34 3.17
CA ARG A 12 -2.51 1.63 2.84
C ARG A 12 -2.47 2.63 3.98
N GLY A 13 -2.25 2.15 5.20
CA GLY A 13 -2.21 2.97 6.41
C GLY A 13 -1.05 3.93 6.44
N THR A 14 0.09 3.56 5.88
CA THR A 14 1.29 4.39 5.85
C THR A 14 1.67 4.79 4.43
N ARG A 15 2.01 6.06 4.24
CA ARG A 15 2.48 6.59 2.95
C ARG A 15 3.93 6.20 2.66
N ILE A 16 4.71 5.90 3.68
CA ILE A 16 6.09 5.41 3.57
C ILE A 16 6.18 4.12 2.73
N THR A 17 5.12 3.33 2.65
CA THR A 17 5.06 2.18 1.73
C THR A 17 5.31 2.54 0.27
N ARG A 18 5.04 3.79 -0.12
CA ARG A 18 5.38 4.29 -1.46
C ARG A 18 6.89 4.34 -1.70
N VAL A 19 7.64 4.62 -0.64
CA VAL A 19 9.11 4.60 -0.67
C VAL A 19 9.59 3.19 -1.00
N ILE A 20 8.99 2.16 -0.41
CA ILE A 20 9.35 0.76 -0.70
C ILE A 20 9.08 0.40 -2.17
N GLY A 21 8.01 0.89 -2.77
CA GLY A 21 7.77 0.72 -4.20
C GLY A 21 8.90 1.31 -5.06
N LYS A 22 9.45 2.46 -4.67
CA LYS A 22 10.60 3.08 -5.35
C LYS A 22 11.88 2.24 -5.20
N THR A 23 12.09 1.63 -4.03
CA THR A 23 13.26 0.76 -3.81
C THR A 23 13.28 -0.47 -4.72
N ARG A 24 12.12 -0.99 -5.08
CA ARG A 24 12.00 -2.09 -6.04
C ARG A 24 12.40 -1.69 -7.45
N GLN A 25 11.97 -0.51 -7.88
CA GLN A 25 12.38 0.06 -9.17
C GLN A 25 13.90 0.24 -9.22
N PHE A 26 14.49 0.60 -8.09
CA PHE A 26 15.93 0.71 -7.94
C PHE A 26 16.65 -0.61 -8.21
N ARG A 27 16.20 -1.72 -7.61
CA ARG A 27 16.76 -3.05 -7.89
C ARG A 27 16.73 -3.39 -9.39
N GLU A 28 15.60 -3.17 -10.03
CA GLU A 28 15.47 -3.41 -11.47
C GLU A 28 16.41 -2.53 -12.29
N HIS A 29 16.60 -1.29 -11.85
CA HIS A 29 17.52 -0.36 -12.49
C HIS A 29 18.97 -0.83 -12.39
N VAL A 30 19.42 -1.26 -11.21
CA VAL A 30 20.77 -1.82 -11.00
C VAL A 30 21.01 -3.03 -11.88
N LEU A 31 20.08 -3.97 -11.95
CA LEU A 31 20.19 -5.15 -12.81
C LEU A 31 20.31 -4.75 -14.29
N LYS A 32 19.50 -3.78 -14.73
CA LYS A 32 19.57 -3.26 -16.10
C LYS A 32 20.92 -2.60 -16.43
N LEU A 33 21.47 -1.82 -15.50
CA LEU A 33 22.81 -1.20 -15.66
C LEU A 33 23.89 -2.24 -15.87
N ASN A 34 23.75 -3.41 -15.24
CA ASN A 34 24.68 -4.53 -15.39
C ASN A 34 24.30 -5.50 -16.55
N GLY A 35 23.37 -5.12 -17.41
CA GLY A 35 22.93 -5.95 -18.53
C GLY A 35 22.16 -7.21 -18.15
N ILE A 36 21.73 -7.30 -16.87
CA ILE A 36 20.98 -8.46 -16.35
C ILE A 36 19.49 -8.19 -16.50
N LYS A 37 18.80 -9.09 -17.17
CA LYS A 37 17.34 -9.03 -17.27
C LYS A 37 16.71 -9.57 -15.98
N PRO A 38 15.96 -8.73 -15.23
CA PRO A 38 15.33 -9.16 -13.98
C PRO A 38 14.44 -10.39 -14.17
N SER A 39 14.51 -11.34 -13.24
CA SER A 39 13.59 -12.47 -13.21
C SER A 39 12.18 -11.96 -12.92
N LYS A 40 11.21 -12.42 -13.67
CA LYS A 40 9.80 -12.14 -13.36
C LYS A 40 9.40 -12.98 -12.15
N LYS A 41 8.72 -12.36 -11.18
CA LYS A 41 8.19 -13.07 -10.00
C LYS A 41 6.96 -13.90 -10.33
N ALA A 42 6.26 -13.58 -11.42
CA ALA A 42 5.09 -14.31 -11.90
C ALA A 42 4.90 -14.12 -13.39
N GLU A 43 4.40 -15.14 -14.05
CA GLU A 43 3.95 -15.08 -15.43
C GLU A 43 2.54 -15.65 -15.53
N VAL A 44 1.71 -15.05 -16.37
CA VAL A 44 0.41 -15.61 -16.69
C VAL A 44 0.59 -16.55 -17.89
N VAL A 45 0.42 -17.83 -17.65
CA VAL A 45 0.48 -18.87 -18.70
C VAL A 45 -0.88 -19.51 -18.80
N ASN A 46 -1.53 -19.39 -19.96
CA ASN A 46 -2.87 -19.93 -20.21
C ASN A 46 -3.94 -19.45 -19.20
N GLY A 47 -3.84 -18.18 -18.75
CA GLY A 47 -4.77 -17.63 -17.76
C GLY A 47 -4.45 -17.98 -16.30
N VAL A 48 -3.44 -18.79 -16.04
CA VAL A 48 -3.00 -19.17 -14.70
C VAL A 48 -1.71 -18.43 -14.34
N ILE A 49 -1.68 -17.83 -13.15
CA ILE A 49 -0.49 -17.18 -12.63
C ILE A 49 0.48 -18.26 -12.15
N GLN A 50 1.60 -18.40 -12.84
CA GLN A 50 2.66 -19.32 -12.45
C GLN A 50 3.81 -18.56 -11.80
N MET A 51 4.31 -19.07 -10.65
CA MET A 51 5.52 -18.56 -10.02
C MET A 51 6.73 -18.88 -10.89
N THR A 52 7.43 -17.87 -11.31
CA THR A 52 8.76 -18.08 -11.88
C THR A 52 9.72 -18.54 -10.77
N LYS A 53 10.73 -19.28 -11.15
CA LYS A 53 11.85 -19.64 -10.26
C LYS A 53 12.38 -18.36 -9.60
N GLY A 54 12.87 -18.48 -8.36
CA GLY A 54 13.46 -17.38 -7.61
C GLY A 54 14.55 -16.62 -8.40
N PRO A 55 15.13 -15.56 -7.85
CA PRO A 55 16.15 -14.77 -8.54
C PRO A 55 17.28 -15.70 -9.02
N LYS A 56 17.74 -15.44 -10.24
CA LYS A 56 18.87 -16.19 -10.80
C LYS A 56 20.15 -15.94 -9.99
N PRO A 57 21.09 -16.89 -9.93
CA PRO A 57 22.37 -16.69 -9.23
C PRO A 57 23.09 -15.40 -9.65
N GLU A 58 23.08 -15.09 -10.95
CA GLU A 58 23.66 -13.87 -11.52
C GLU A 58 23.02 -12.58 -10.97
N GLU A 59 21.69 -12.58 -10.73
CA GLU A 59 21.00 -11.45 -10.12
C GLU A 59 21.40 -11.28 -8.67
N VAL A 60 21.49 -12.39 -7.93
CA VAL A 60 21.90 -12.38 -6.52
C VAL A 60 23.33 -11.89 -6.37
N GLU A 61 24.23 -12.36 -7.19
CA GLU A 61 25.62 -11.93 -7.20
C GLU A 61 25.74 -10.45 -7.55
N CYS A 62 25.08 -10.01 -8.62
CA CYS A 62 25.03 -8.59 -8.99
C CYS A 62 24.53 -7.69 -7.86
N ILE A 63 23.44 -8.09 -7.19
CA ILE A 63 22.88 -7.32 -6.09
C ILE A 63 23.84 -7.29 -4.89
N ASN A 64 24.48 -8.40 -4.58
CA ASN A 64 25.37 -8.50 -3.44
C ASN A 64 26.69 -7.73 -3.63
N THR A 65 27.14 -7.62 -4.85
CA THR A 65 28.44 -6.99 -5.18
C THR A 65 28.34 -5.55 -5.67
N PHE A 66 27.16 -5.16 -6.17
CA PHE A 66 26.97 -3.81 -6.71
C PHE A 66 26.99 -2.76 -5.60
N ARG A 67 27.91 -1.80 -5.73
CA ARG A 67 28.03 -0.65 -4.84
C ARG A 67 27.52 0.61 -5.54
N PHE A 68 26.81 1.43 -4.81
CA PHE A 68 26.20 2.66 -5.34
C PHE A 68 26.18 3.77 -4.29
N LYS A 69 26.10 5.00 -4.78
CA LYS A 69 25.65 6.15 -4.01
C LYS A 69 24.30 6.61 -4.55
N GLY A 70 23.47 7.19 -3.72
CA GLY A 70 22.18 7.73 -4.17
C GLY A 70 22.33 8.79 -5.26
N SER A 71 23.48 9.52 -5.28
CA SER A 71 23.85 10.46 -6.34
C SER A 71 24.03 9.81 -7.71
N ASP A 72 24.35 8.52 -7.75
CA ASP A 72 24.52 7.77 -9.02
C ASP A 72 23.15 7.51 -9.68
N ILE A 73 22.05 7.69 -8.90
CA ILE A 73 20.67 7.54 -9.37
C ILE A 73 19.85 8.75 -8.93
N PRO A 74 20.09 9.92 -9.51
CA PRO A 74 19.49 11.18 -9.06
C PRO A 74 17.96 11.21 -9.09
N GLU A 75 17.34 10.57 -10.08
CA GLU A 75 15.88 10.51 -10.22
C GLU A 75 15.24 9.75 -9.06
N THR A 76 15.85 8.63 -8.66
CA THR A 76 15.36 7.83 -7.54
C THR A 76 15.54 8.55 -6.22
N MET A 77 16.70 9.14 -5.98
CA MET A 77 16.98 9.94 -4.79
C MET A 77 16.02 11.13 -4.66
N GLY A 78 15.89 11.93 -5.71
CA GLY A 78 14.99 13.07 -5.73
C GLY A 78 13.51 12.68 -5.56
N SER A 79 13.12 11.53 -6.09
CA SER A 79 11.76 10.99 -5.91
C SER A 79 11.52 10.53 -4.47
N LEU A 80 12.46 9.84 -3.83
CA LEU A 80 12.36 9.41 -2.44
C LEU A 80 12.25 10.60 -1.50
N LEU A 81 13.15 11.58 -1.61
CA LEU A 81 13.17 12.75 -0.73
C LEU A 81 11.93 13.64 -0.91
N LYS A 82 11.35 13.72 -2.12
CA LYS A 82 10.10 14.44 -2.36
C LYS A 82 8.91 13.81 -1.64
N GLU A 83 8.88 12.51 -1.50
CA GLU A 83 7.78 11.85 -0.79
C GLU A 83 7.77 12.27 0.69
N TYR A 84 8.95 12.44 1.32
CA TYR A 84 9.06 12.90 2.71
C TYR A 84 8.55 14.32 2.95
N ALA A 85 8.59 15.20 1.95
CA ALA A 85 8.05 16.54 2.07
C ALA A 85 6.53 16.57 2.28
N ASN A 86 5.85 15.46 1.97
CA ASN A 86 4.39 15.31 2.07
C ASN A 86 3.96 14.51 3.31
N PHE A 87 4.89 14.11 4.18
CA PHE A 87 4.60 13.27 5.35
C PHE A 87 4.69 14.07 6.66
N ASP A 88 3.73 13.87 7.56
CA ASP A 88 3.94 14.09 8.99
C ASP A 88 4.45 12.76 9.58
N LEU A 89 5.75 12.70 9.86
CA LEU A 89 6.40 11.48 10.31
C LEU A 89 5.84 10.93 11.63
N ARG A 90 5.33 11.78 12.51
CA ARG A 90 4.70 11.34 13.76
C ARG A 90 3.40 10.60 13.50
N VAL A 91 2.61 11.12 12.56
CA VAL A 91 1.36 10.46 12.14
C VAL A 91 1.66 9.14 11.44
N GLU A 92 2.69 9.10 10.58
CA GLU A 92 3.11 7.88 9.90
C GLU A 92 3.62 6.82 10.90
N GLU A 93 4.35 7.22 11.95
CA GLU A 93 4.83 6.36 13.03
C GLU A 93 3.66 5.73 13.79
N ASP A 94 2.72 6.55 14.26
CA ASP A 94 1.54 6.08 14.99
C ASP A 94 0.69 5.13 14.14
N LEU A 95 0.48 5.46 12.86
CA LEU A 95 -0.24 4.61 11.91
C LEU A 95 0.48 3.28 11.67
N PHE A 96 1.82 3.31 11.54
CA PHE A 96 2.60 2.10 11.37
C PHE A 96 2.51 1.20 12.60
N HIS A 97 2.71 1.75 13.80
CA HIS A 97 2.63 0.98 15.05
C HIS A 97 1.26 0.32 15.18
N TYR A 98 0.18 1.08 15.03
CA TYR A 98 -1.18 0.54 15.08
C TYR A 98 -1.42 -0.57 14.05
N ALA A 99 -1.01 -0.35 12.80
CA ALA A 99 -1.22 -1.30 11.72
C ALA A 99 -0.36 -2.57 11.86
N ALA A 100 0.92 -2.42 12.25
CA ALA A 100 1.85 -3.53 12.41
C ALA A 100 1.46 -4.43 13.60
N GLU A 101 1.11 -3.83 14.74
CA GLU A 101 0.60 -4.57 15.90
C GLU A 101 -0.68 -5.34 15.56
N GLY A 102 -1.64 -4.65 14.92
CA GLY A 102 -2.88 -5.26 14.46
C GLY A 102 -2.65 -6.43 13.50
N PHE A 103 -1.72 -6.28 12.56
CA PHE A 103 -1.35 -7.32 11.62
C PHE A 103 -0.73 -8.54 12.32
N LEU A 104 0.31 -8.34 13.12
CA LEU A 104 1.02 -9.42 13.80
C LEU A 104 0.13 -10.17 14.79
N LYS A 105 -0.76 -9.48 15.49
CA LYS A 105 -1.68 -10.06 16.48
C LYS A 105 -2.79 -10.91 15.85
N ASN A 106 -3.29 -10.52 14.69
CA ASN A 106 -4.52 -11.10 14.14
C ASN A 106 -4.29 -12.02 12.93
N VAL A 107 -3.08 -12.00 12.35
CA VAL A 107 -2.73 -12.90 11.25
C VAL A 107 -2.19 -14.20 11.80
N THR A 108 -2.68 -15.31 11.27
CA THR A 108 -2.23 -16.64 11.73
C THR A 108 -0.74 -16.83 11.43
N PRO A 109 0.04 -17.50 12.31
CA PRO A 109 1.48 -17.69 12.16
C PRO A 109 1.90 -18.35 10.84
N GLN A 110 1.04 -19.19 10.27
CA GLN A 110 1.28 -19.85 8.98
C GLN A 110 1.30 -18.87 7.81
N MET A 111 0.57 -17.76 7.95
CA MET A 111 0.45 -16.72 6.93
C MET A 111 1.50 -15.61 7.07
N LEU A 112 2.27 -15.62 8.14
CA LEU A 112 3.34 -14.64 8.35
C LEU A 112 4.58 -14.99 7.51
N GLY A 113 5.21 -13.97 6.94
CA GLY A 113 6.48 -14.13 6.23
C GLY A 113 7.65 -14.47 7.15
N SER A 114 8.77 -14.88 6.56
CA SER A 114 9.95 -15.31 7.31
C SER A 114 10.45 -14.25 8.28
N TYR A 115 10.53 -13.00 7.85
CA TYR A 115 11.01 -11.92 8.70
C TYR A 115 10.08 -11.61 9.88
N HIS A 116 8.76 -11.71 9.69
CA HIS A 116 7.81 -11.58 10.80
C HIS A 116 8.02 -12.67 11.84
N LYS A 117 8.32 -13.90 11.41
CA LYS A 117 8.61 -15.03 12.32
C LYS A 117 9.92 -14.81 13.07
N GLU A 118 10.98 -14.34 12.40
CA GLU A 118 12.24 -13.94 13.05
C GLU A 118 12.01 -12.91 14.16
N LEU A 119 11.17 -11.89 13.88
CA LEU A 119 10.84 -10.86 14.87
C LEU A 119 10.05 -11.42 16.05
N LEU A 120 9.08 -12.30 15.80
CA LEU A 120 8.32 -12.97 16.86
C LEU A 120 9.20 -13.88 17.72
N GLU A 121 10.15 -14.58 17.12
CA GLU A 121 11.13 -15.38 17.88
C GLU A 121 12.03 -14.51 18.77
N LYS A 122 12.44 -13.32 18.26
CA LYS A 122 13.31 -12.39 18.97
C LYS A 122 12.60 -11.65 20.11
N PHE A 123 11.38 -11.20 19.91
CA PHE A 123 10.64 -10.34 20.83
C PHE A 123 9.45 -11.04 21.52
N GLY A 124 9.17 -12.30 21.18
CA GLY A 124 7.97 -13.00 21.61
C GLY A 124 6.70 -12.32 21.06
N ASN A 125 5.65 -12.28 21.86
CA ASN A 125 4.38 -11.64 21.49
C ASN A 125 4.32 -10.16 21.89
N ASP A 126 5.45 -9.52 22.09
CA ASP A 126 5.51 -8.06 22.30
C ASP A 126 5.48 -7.35 20.94
N TYR A 127 4.28 -7.25 20.39
CA TYR A 127 4.05 -6.65 19.07
C TYR A 127 4.45 -5.17 19.03
N LYS A 128 4.33 -4.47 20.16
CA LYS A 128 4.75 -3.09 20.30
C LYS A 128 6.27 -2.97 20.19
N ALA A 129 7.01 -3.76 20.93
CA ALA A 129 8.47 -3.79 20.83
C ALA A 129 8.96 -4.15 19.41
N ILE A 130 8.23 -5.03 18.71
CA ILE A 130 8.52 -5.35 17.30
C ILE A 130 8.33 -4.12 16.41
N SER A 131 7.20 -3.44 16.51
CA SER A 131 6.92 -2.28 15.67
C SER A 131 7.89 -1.13 15.95
N GLU A 132 8.20 -0.86 17.21
CA GLU A 132 9.22 0.11 17.63
C GLU A 132 10.62 -0.26 17.10
N TYR A 133 10.99 -1.54 17.17
CA TYR A 133 12.27 -2.00 16.62
C TYR A 133 12.37 -1.77 15.12
N VAL A 134 11.34 -2.12 14.36
CA VAL A 134 11.31 -1.96 12.91
C VAL A 134 11.39 -0.48 12.52
N TRP A 135 10.63 0.38 13.20
CA TRP A 135 10.62 1.82 12.95
C TRP A 135 11.97 2.48 13.28
N ASN A 136 12.47 2.25 14.48
CA ASN A 136 13.66 2.95 14.98
C ASN A 136 14.97 2.50 14.32
N ASN A 137 15.01 1.29 13.76
CA ASN A 137 16.24 0.75 13.14
C ASN A 137 16.23 0.85 11.60
N SER A 138 15.22 1.47 11.01
CA SER A 138 15.16 1.70 9.58
C SER A 138 15.72 3.06 9.19
N PHE A 139 16.46 3.12 8.08
CA PHE A 139 16.80 4.39 7.45
C PHE A 139 15.64 4.94 6.59
N LEU A 140 14.65 4.11 6.27
CA LEU A 140 13.48 4.50 5.50
C LEU A 140 12.40 5.23 6.30
N THR A 141 12.50 5.33 7.61
CA THR A 141 11.50 5.95 8.47
C THR A 141 11.89 7.36 8.94
N ASP A 142 13.04 7.83 8.50
CA ASP A 142 13.58 9.14 8.88
C ASP A 142 14.28 9.77 7.69
N LYS A 143 13.96 11.04 7.41
CA LYS A 143 14.49 11.75 6.24
C LYS A 143 16.00 11.91 6.30
N ASP A 144 16.53 12.28 7.46
CA ASP A 144 17.95 12.57 7.61
C ASP A 144 18.78 11.28 7.52
N ARG A 145 18.27 10.19 8.09
CA ARG A 145 18.87 8.86 7.97
C ARG A 145 18.86 8.38 6.52
N LEU A 146 17.77 8.58 5.81
CA LEU A 146 17.68 8.23 4.38
C LEU A 146 18.66 9.06 3.56
N GLU A 147 18.72 10.38 3.80
CA GLU A 147 19.63 11.26 3.08
C GLU A 147 21.09 10.89 3.34
N LYS A 148 21.45 10.61 4.60
CA LYS A 148 22.77 10.09 4.94
C LYS A 148 23.08 8.79 4.23
N PHE A 149 22.17 7.81 4.28
CA PHE A 149 22.34 6.53 3.61
C PHE A 149 22.57 6.70 2.09
N LEU A 150 21.80 7.56 1.45
CA LEU A 150 21.92 7.80 0.01
C LEU A 150 23.20 8.56 -0.38
N ASN A 151 23.83 9.28 0.54
CA ASN A 151 25.10 9.98 0.30
C ASN A 151 26.33 9.11 0.58
N GLU A 152 26.18 8.00 1.28
CA GLU A 152 27.21 7.01 1.52
C GLU A 152 27.22 5.92 0.45
N GLU A 153 28.30 5.16 0.35
CA GLU A 153 28.40 4.05 -0.58
C GLU A 153 27.87 2.77 0.07
N HIS A 154 26.86 2.17 -0.54
CA HIS A 154 26.20 0.97 -0.05
C HIS A 154 26.03 -0.08 -1.14
N THR A 155 25.80 -1.33 -0.72
CA THR A 155 25.35 -2.39 -1.62
C THR A 155 23.82 -2.43 -1.68
N VAL A 156 23.28 -2.98 -2.77
CA VAL A 156 21.81 -3.20 -2.87
C VAL A 156 21.33 -4.17 -1.79
N ALA A 157 22.19 -5.10 -1.37
CA ALA A 157 21.86 -6.02 -0.27
C ALA A 157 21.67 -5.28 1.05
N GLU A 158 22.52 -4.31 1.39
CA GLU A 158 22.37 -3.47 2.58
C GLU A 158 21.06 -2.69 2.54
N TYR A 159 20.69 -2.16 1.38
CA TYR A 159 19.42 -1.49 1.18
C TYR A 159 18.21 -2.41 1.43
N HIS A 160 18.25 -3.65 0.92
CA HIS A 160 17.19 -4.63 1.11
C HIS A 160 17.15 -5.24 2.52
N ASN A 161 18.22 -5.10 3.31
CA ASN A 161 18.27 -5.57 4.69
C ASN A 161 17.67 -4.58 5.69
N ASP A 162 17.21 -3.43 5.25
CA ASP A 162 16.49 -2.50 6.09
C ASP A 162 15.28 -3.16 6.77
N PRO A 163 15.10 -2.99 8.09
CA PRO A 163 14.02 -3.65 8.83
C PRO A 163 12.62 -3.33 8.31
N PHE A 164 12.37 -2.08 7.95
CA PHE A 164 11.09 -1.65 7.43
C PHE A 164 10.84 -2.21 6.01
N TYR A 165 11.87 -2.19 5.17
CA TYR A 165 11.81 -2.82 3.86
C TYR A 165 11.48 -4.31 3.96
N ARG A 166 12.21 -5.07 4.79
CA ARG A 166 12.00 -6.51 5.01
C ARG A 166 10.60 -6.81 5.53
N PHE A 167 10.10 -5.99 6.46
CA PHE A 167 8.77 -6.15 7.03
C PHE A 167 7.69 -6.09 5.96
N PHE A 168 7.73 -5.08 5.10
CA PHE A 168 6.76 -4.93 4.02
C PHE A 168 6.98 -5.86 2.83
N ASP A 169 8.23 -6.24 2.53
CA ASP A 169 8.50 -7.20 1.45
C ASP A 169 7.86 -8.56 1.78
N CYS A 170 7.92 -8.99 3.03
CA CYS A 170 7.23 -10.18 3.51
C CYS A 170 5.70 -10.10 3.34
N VAL A 171 5.08 -8.96 3.61
CA VAL A 171 3.63 -8.76 3.43
C VAL A 171 3.23 -8.84 1.95
N GLN A 172 4.07 -8.34 1.06
CA GLN A 172 3.80 -8.36 -0.38
C GLN A 172 4.00 -9.74 -1.01
N ILE A 173 4.92 -10.54 -0.46
CA ILE A 173 5.07 -11.96 -0.86
C ILE A 173 3.81 -12.75 -0.49
N LEU A 174 3.26 -12.50 0.70
CA LEU A 174 1.98 -13.08 1.14
C LEU A 174 0.83 -12.70 0.20
N ASP A 175 0.77 -11.44 -0.23
CA ASP A 175 -0.24 -10.98 -1.18
C ASP A 175 -0.20 -11.77 -2.47
N PHE A 176 0.98 -12.00 -2.98
CA PHE A 176 1.16 -12.73 -4.21
C PHE A 176 0.70 -14.19 -4.09
N ASN A 177 1.06 -14.86 -3.00
CA ASN A 177 0.63 -16.24 -2.74
C ASN A 177 -0.88 -16.34 -2.54
N ASN A 178 -1.51 -15.33 -1.95
CA ASN A 178 -2.96 -15.27 -1.79
C ASN A 178 -3.66 -15.04 -3.13
N LYS A 179 -3.13 -14.16 -3.98
CA LYS A 179 -3.65 -13.96 -5.34
C LYS A 179 -3.58 -15.22 -6.21
N ILE A 180 -2.54 -16.05 -6.02
CA ILE A 180 -2.47 -17.35 -6.69
C ILE A 180 -3.59 -18.28 -6.22
N LYS A 181 -3.78 -18.36 -4.89
CA LYS A 181 -4.84 -19.19 -4.31
C LYS A 181 -6.25 -18.69 -4.68
N GLU A 182 -6.41 -17.37 -4.77
CA GLU A 182 -7.64 -16.74 -5.25
C GLU A 182 -7.87 -17.06 -6.74
N ALA A 183 -6.83 -17.01 -7.56
CA ALA A 183 -6.94 -17.37 -8.98
C ALA A 183 -7.25 -18.87 -9.21
N GLU A 184 -6.73 -19.75 -8.36
CA GLU A 184 -7.05 -21.17 -8.37
C GLU A 184 -8.50 -21.48 -7.93
N GLY A 185 -9.10 -20.59 -7.11
CA GLY A 185 -10.50 -20.67 -6.64
C GLY A 185 -11.45 -19.65 -7.27
N GLU A 186 -11.03 -18.92 -8.29
CA GLU A 186 -11.71 -17.74 -8.83
C GLU A 186 -13.13 -18.01 -9.39
N ASN A 187 -13.40 -19.21 -9.84
CA ASN A 187 -14.72 -19.57 -10.38
C ASN A 187 -15.83 -19.51 -9.32
N ASP A 188 -15.57 -19.96 -8.12
CA ASP A 188 -16.58 -19.99 -7.04
C ASP A 188 -16.86 -18.58 -6.46
N ARG A 189 -15.84 -17.74 -6.37
CA ARG A 189 -16.01 -16.39 -5.79
C ARG A 189 -16.79 -15.47 -6.72
N SER A 190 -16.52 -15.53 -8.02
CA SER A 190 -17.22 -14.69 -9.00
C SER A 190 -18.71 -15.04 -9.07
N GLU A 191 -19.07 -16.31 -8.97
CA GLU A 191 -20.47 -16.73 -8.91
C GLU A 191 -21.15 -16.29 -7.59
N LEU A 192 -20.48 -16.48 -6.46
CA LEU A 192 -20.98 -16.03 -5.16
C LEU A 192 -21.18 -14.50 -5.10
N ASP A 193 -20.26 -13.72 -5.68
CA ASP A 193 -20.39 -12.27 -5.76
C ASP A 193 -21.59 -11.86 -6.63
N LYS A 194 -21.84 -12.56 -7.75
CA LYS A 194 -23.03 -12.33 -8.59
C LYS A 194 -24.32 -12.67 -7.85
N GLU A 195 -24.37 -13.82 -7.19
CA GLU A 195 -25.53 -14.21 -6.38
C GLU A 195 -25.80 -13.23 -5.25
N PHE A 196 -24.77 -12.77 -4.58
CA PHE A 196 -24.88 -11.76 -3.50
C PHE A 196 -25.43 -10.43 -4.04
N VAL A 197 -24.88 -9.93 -5.13
CA VAL A 197 -25.37 -8.70 -5.77
C VAL A 197 -26.81 -8.87 -6.24
N HIS A 198 -27.16 -10.01 -6.85
CA HIS A 198 -28.52 -10.30 -7.26
C HIS A 198 -29.49 -10.30 -6.08
N ALA A 199 -29.14 -10.94 -4.98
CA ALA A 199 -29.96 -10.93 -3.76
C ALA A 199 -30.15 -9.52 -3.18
N LEU A 200 -29.10 -8.68 -3.23
CA LEU A 200 -29.23 -7.27 -2.82
C LEU A 200 -30.18 -6.49 -3.72
N TYR A 201 -30.16 -6.75 -5.04
CA TYR A 201 -31.08 -6.12 -5.97
C TYR A 201 -32.53 -6.51 -5.66
N GLN A 202 -32.82 -7.80 -5.48
CA GLN A 202 -34.14 -8.29 -5.11
C GLN A 202 -34.63 -7.67 -3.81
N MET A 203 -33.79 -7.67 -2.76
CA MET A 203 -34.15 -7.10 -1.47
C MET A 203 -34.47 -5.58 -1.54
N ARG A 204 -33.80 -4.83 -2.41
CA ARG A 204 -34.04 -3.41 -2.63
C ARG A 204 -35.31 -3.17 -3.44
N GLU A 205 -35.55 -4.00 -4.45
CA GLU A 205 -36.75 -3.95 -5.27
C GLU A 205 -38.00 -4.19 -4.42
N ASP A 206 -38.00 -5.19 -3.54
CA ASP A 206 -39.06 -5.47 -2.58
C ASP A 206 -39.37 -4.28 -1.66
N LYS A 207 -38.36 -3.50 -1.33
CA LYS A 207 -38.45 -2.28 -0.50
C LYS A 207 -38.72 -1.02 -1.31
N GLN A 208 -38.88 -1.11 -2.64
CA GLN A 208 -39.05 0.02 -3.55
C GLN A 208 -37.90 1.07 -3.45
N ILE A 209 -36.69 0.62 -3.11
CA ILE A 209 -35.50 1.47 -3.06
C ILE A 209 -34.97 1.66 -4.50
N PRO A 210 -34.82 2.89 -4.98
CA PRO A 210 -34.27 3.16 -6.31
C PRO A 210 -32.91 2.49 -6.48
N GLN A 211 -32.72 1.80 -7.61
CA GLN A 211 -31.49 1.13 -7.95
C GLN A 211 -30.96 1.65 -9.28
N TYR A 212 -29.66 1.80 -9.35
CA TYR A 212 -28.95 2.14 -10.56
C TYR A 212 -27.64 1.35 -10.62
N PRO A 213 -27.18 0.99 -11.80
CA PRO A 213 -25.96 0.21 -11.96
C PRO A 213 -24.75 1.00 -11.48
N ASP A 214 -23.74 0.29 -11.05
CA ASP A 214 -22.46 0.88 -10.67
C ASP A 214 -21.75 1.57 -11.85
N ALA A 215 -20.83 2.48 -11.57
CA ALA A 215 -20.16 3.23 -12.63
C ALA A 215 -19.20 2.31 -13.41
N ASN A 216 -19.47 2.16 -14.71
CA ASN A 216 -18.72 1.32 -15.64
C ASN A 216 -18.11 2.10 -16.81
N SER A 217 -17.71 3.35 -16.55
CA SER A 217 -17.21 4.30 -17.56
C SER A 217 -18.25 4.78 -18.58
N THR A 218 -19.53 4.47 -18.39
CA THR A 218 -20.60 5.06 -19.20
C THR A 218 -20.89 6.48 -18.76
N MET A 219 -21.33 7.31 -19.70
CA MET A 219 -21.69 8.72 -19.41
C MET A 219 -22.89 8.74 -18.45
N ARG A 220 -22.77 9.48 -17.36
CA ARG A 220 -23.87 9.79 -16.43
C ARG A 220 -24.16 11.27 -16.47
N LEU A 221 -25.43 11.61 -16.56
CA LEU A 221 -25.88 12.99 -16.53
C LEU A 221 -26.59 13.27 -15.22
N THR A 222 -26.13 14.26 -14.49
CA THR A 222 -26.82 14.83 -13.35
C THR A 222 -27.36 16.20 -13.74
N TYR A 223 -28.61 16.44 -13.43
CA TYR A 223 -29.27 17.72 -13.72
C TYR A 223 -30.22 18.10 -12.59
N GLY A 224 -30.51 19.37 -12.48
CA GLY A 224 -31.44 19.88 -11.48
C GLY A 224 -31.74 21.33 -11.71
N THR A 225 -32.71 21.84 -10.99
CA THR A 225 -33.07 23.27 -10.97
C THR A 225 -32.39 23.92 -9.80
N VAL A 226 -31.76 25.07 -10.01
CA VAL A 226 -31.16 25.85 -8.93
C VAL A 226 -32.29 26.39 -8.06
N GLY A 227 -32.26 26.08 -6.78
CA GLY A 227 -33.28 26.49 -5.82
C GLY A 227 -32.72 26.69 -4.43
N PRO A 228 -33.56 27.21 -3.51
CA PRO A 228 -33.17 27.35 -2.12
C PRO A 228 -33.05 25.99 -1.42
N VAL A 229 -32.34 25.96 -0.29
CA VAL A 229 -32.16 24.78 0.57
C VAL A 229 -32.54 25.16 2.02
N GLU A 230 -33.30 24.30 2.67
CA GLU A 230 -33.63 24.39 4.09
C GLU A 230 -32.90 23.27 4.85
N PRO A 231 -31.61 23.47 5.23
CA PRO A 231 -30.82 22.41 5.83
C PRO A 231 -31.22 22.02 7.23
N TYR A 232 -31.88 22.95 7.97
CA TYR A 232 -32.34 22.75 9.33
C TYR A 232 -33.67 23.51 9.55
N ASP A 233 -34.40 23.18 10.59
CA ASP A 233 -35.58 23.93 10.98
C ASP A 233 -35.27 25.41 11.18
N ALA A 234 -36.11 26.28 10.64
CA ALA A 234 -35.96 27.74 10.65
C ALA A 234 -34.71 28.32 9.96
N VAL A 235 -33.97 27.51 9.17
CA VAL A 235 -32.81 27.99 8.37
C VAL A 235 -33.13 27.90 6.89
N TYR A 236 -33.19 29.06 6.24
CA TYR A 236 -33.43 29.18 4.81
C TYR A 236 -32.19 29.74 4.12
N CYS A 237 -31.63 28.98 3.18
CA CYS A 237 -30.50 29.40 2.32
C CYS A 237 -31.04 29.66 0.92
N ASP A 238 -30.95 30.89 0.45
CA ASP A 238 -31.32 31.23 -0.92
C ASP A 238 -30.38 30.58 -1.94
N TRP A 239 -30.86 30.42 -3.17
CA TRP A 239 -30.11 29.81 -4.28
C TRP A 239 -28.85 30.57 -4.68
N LYS A 240 -28.71 31.83 -4.24
CA LYS A 240 -27.51 32.66 -4.48
C LYS A 240 -27.08 33.39 -3.23
N SER A 241 -25.78 33.56 -3.05
CA SER A 241 -25.19 34.48 -2.09
C SER A 241 -24.62 35.71 -2.81
N THR A 242 -24.49 36.83 -2.09
CA THR A 242 -23.94 38.06 -2.59
C THR A 242 -22.68 38.45 -1.83
N ALA A 243 -21.90 39.41 -2.36
CA ALA A 243 -20.71 39.94 -1.66
C ALA A 243 -21.04 40.53 -0.26
N LYS A 244 -22.30 40.94 -0.03
CA LYS A 244 -22.76 41.39 1.29
C LYS A 244 -22.53 40.34 2.37
N GLY A 245 -22.82 39.07 2.08
CA GLY A 245 -22.58 37.97 3.03
C GLY A 245 -21.10 37.75 3.37
N ILE A 246 -20.18 38.16 2.50
CA ILE A 246 -18.75 38.14 2.81
C ILE A 246 -18.41 39.26 3.80
N LEU A 247 -18.98 40.45 3.60
CA LEU A 247 -18.77 41.62 4.49
C LEU A 247 -19.33 41.37 5.88
N GLU A 248 -20.48 40.70 5.98
CA GLU A 248 -21.12 40.35 7.27
C GLU A 248 -20.28 39.39 8.14
N LYS A 249 -19.36 38.63 7.54
CA LYS A 249 -18.45 37.73 8.27
C LYS A 249 -17.17 38.44 8.76
N TYR A 250 -16.97 39.68 8.42
CA TYR A 250 -15.76 40.44 8.75
C TYR A 250 -15.90 41.31 9.99
N ASN A 251 -17.04 41.31 10.66
CA ASN A 251 -17.29 42.08 11.89
C ASN A 251 -17.18 41.19 13.13
#